data_360e3ed3a1d2ab89a0b601c1cd38d4de
#
_entry.id   360e3ed3a1d2ab89a0b601c1cd38d4de
#
_cell.length_a   1.000
_cell.length_b   1.000
_cell.length_c   1.000
_cell.angle_alpha   90.00
_cell.angle_beta   90.00
_cell.angle_gamma   90.00
#
_symmetry.space_group_name_H-M   'P 1'
#
loop_
_entity.id
_entity.type
_entity.pdbx_description
1 polymer ?
#
loop_
_entity_poly.entity_id
_entity_poly.type
_entity_poly.pdbx_seq_one_letter_code
_entity_poly.pdbx_strand_id
1 'polypeptide(L)'
;MSNSRKYSSVVIDGYERAASRAMLYPVGFKKEDFKKPQVGIASTWSMVTPCNMHINDLANEAEKGVNSAGGKGVIFNTITISDGISMGSEGMKYSLVSREVIADSIETVTSCQGFDGVVAIGGCDKNMPGCVMGLARLNRPSVFVYGGTIQPGANHTDIVSVFEAVGKRANNDISDIELEQIESKAIPGPGSCGGMYTANTMASAIEALGMSLPNSSAQDAISDDKNNDCTRAGEAVLNLLEKDIKPSDIMTKAAFENAITLIITLGGSTNAVLHLIAMADAINVDLSIDDFTRIGANVPVLADLKPSGKFMMSELVQIGGTLPLMKMLLDAGMLHGECMTVTGKTLAENLKDVKPYDSEQEIIMPLDNPIKKDSHLRILRGNLATEGAVAKITGKEGLTFRGSAKTFACEEDALQAILKDQIVEGDVIVIRYEGPKGGPGMREMLAPTSAVMGKGLGGKVALITDGRFSGGTHGFVVGHITPEAYTGGALAIIEDGDEVLIDAETNRLELIVDESIISERLSNWSQPEPKYTKGVLAKYGKLAQSASRGAITE
;
A
#
# COMPACT_ATOMS: atom_id res chain seq x y z
N MET A 1 -36.19 15.14 -0.89
CA MET A 1 -35.58 14.80 0.40
C MET A 1 -34.60 13.66 0.11
N SER A 2 -33.32 13.84 0.37
CA SER A 2 -32.33 12.77 0.21
C SER A 2 -32.73 11.63 1.16
N ASN A 3 -32.72 10.40 0.66
CA ASN A 3 -33.03 9.24 1.50
C ASN A 3 -31.77 8.82 2.26
N SER A 4 -31.32 9.67 3.21
CA SER A 4 -30.11 9.44 4.02
C SER A 4 -30.17 8.18 4.89
N ARG A 5 -31.35 7.50 4.93
CA ARG A 5 -31.59 6.25 5.67
C ARG A 5 -31.97 5.09 4.75
N LYS A 6 -31.42 5.08 3.55
CA LYS A 6 -31.76 4.10 2.51
C LYS A 6 -31.64 2.64 2.95
N TYR A 7 -30.61 2.35 3.74
CA TYR A 7 -30.29 0.98 4.19
C TYR A 7 -30.75 0.72 5.62
N SER A 8 -30.52 1.66 6.55
CA SER A 8 -30.91 1.48 7.94
C SER A 8 -32.44 1.39 8.12
N SER A 9 -33.22 2.11 7.32
CA SER A 9 -34.70 2.03 7.37
C SER A 9 -35.22 0.61 7.14
N VAL A 10 -34.57 -0.16 6.25
CA VAL A 10 -34.96 -1.55 5.95
C VAL A 10 -34.77 -2.46 7.16
N VAL A 11 -33.79 -2.15 8.02
CA VAL A 11 -33.41 -2.96 9.18
C VAL A 11 -34.20 -2.58 10.44
N ILE A 12 -34.60 -1.31 10.60
CA ILE A 12 -35.14 -0.80 11.86
C ILE A 12 -36.54 -0.18 11.82
N ASP A 13 -37.07 0.17 10.63
CA ASP A 13 -38.38 0.81 10.54
C ASP A 13 -39.52 -0.20 10.52
N GLY A 14 -40.71 0.24 10.93
CA GLY A 14 -41.91 -0.61 11.01
C GLY A 14 -42.00 -1.45 12.28
N TYR A 15 -43.17 -1.97 12.56
CA TYR A 15 -43.40 -2.81 13.75
C TYR A 15 -42.75 -4.19 13.60
N GLU A 16 -42.60 -4.67 12.36
CA GLU A 16 -41.97 -5.96 12.02
C GLU A 16 -40.49 -5.99 12.43
N ARG A 17 -39.86 -4.82 12.56
CA ARG A 17 -38.46 -4.67 12.97
C ARG A 17 -38.27 -4.44 14.47
N ALA A 18 -39.29 -4.71 15.27
CA ALA A 18 -39.20 -4.57 16.73
C ALA A 18 -38.09 -5.46 17.32
N ALA A 19 -37.90 -6.68 16.80
CA ALA A 19 -36.83 -7.58 17.25
C ALA A 19 -35.44 -7.00 16.95
N SER A 20 -35.24 -6.40 15.77
CA SER A 20 -34.00 -5.73 15.41
C SER A 20 -33.70 -4.57 16.35
N ARG A 21 -34.67 -3.71 16.62
CA ARG A 21 -34.53 -2.61 17.59
C ARG A 21 -34.26 -3.10 19.01
N ALA A 22 -34.86 -4.22 19.42
CA ALA A 22 -34.63 -4.81 20.73
C ALA A 22 -33.15 -5.22 20.93
N MET A 23 -32.47 -5.66 19.86
CA MET A 23 -31.04 -5.98 19.89
C MET A 23 -30.15 -4.74 19.94
N LEU A 24 -30.63 -3.59 19.48
CA LEU A 24 -29.87 -2.35 19.44
C LEU A 24 -29.92 -1.56 20.77
N TYR A 25 -30.97 -1.69 21.58
CA TYR A 25 -31.04 -1.03 22.89
C TYR A 25 -29.87 -1.39 23.83
N PRO A 26 -29.49 -2.67 24.01
CA PRO A 26 -28.37 -3.03 24.90
C PRO A 26 -27.00 -2.49 24.44
N VAL A 27 -26.83 -2.20 23.16
CA VAL A 27 -25.61 -1.62 22.61
C VAL A 27 -25.64 -0.07 22.57
N GLY A 28 -26.57 0.54 23.33
CA GLY A 28 -26.61 1.97 23.61
C GLY A 28 -27.46 2.82 22.65
N PHE A 29 -28.28 2.20 21.80
CA PHE A 29 -29.28 2.95 21.02
C PHE A 29 -30.42 3.44 21.89
N LYS A 30 -30.89 4.64 21.60
CA LYS A 30 -32.09 5.24 22.17
C LYS A 30 -33.18 5.32 21.10
N LYS A 31 -34.40 5.57 21.51
CA LYS A 31 -35.57 5.63 20.60
C LYS A 31 -35.40 6.67 19.48
N GLU A 32 -34.77 7.79 19.78
CA GLU A 32 -34.47 8.87 18.83
C GLU A 32 -33.42 8.47 17.80
N ASP A 33 -32.49 7.54 18.12
CA ASP A 33 -31.42 7.12 17.23
C ASP A 33 -31.94 6.27 16.05
N PHE A 34 -33.09 5.61 16.21
CA PHE A 34 -33.74 4.89 15.12
C PHE A 34 -34.25 5.79 13.98
N LYS A 35 -34.25 7.12 14.17
CA LYS A 35 -34.64 8.10 13.15
C LYS A 35 -33.46 8.73 12.45
N LYS A 36 -32.24 8.47 12.91
CA LYS A 36 -30.99 8.99 12.38
C LYS A 36 -30.40 8.06 11.33
N PRO A 37 -29.63 8.57 10.35
CA PRO A 37 -28.76 7.73 9.54
C PRO A 37 -27.79 6.95 10.43
N GLN A 38 -27.55 5.68 10.10
CA GLN A 38 -26.59 4.85 10.83
C GLN A 38 -25.30 4.76 10.06
N VAL A 39 -24.18 5.10 10.69
CA VAL A 39 -22.86 5.10 10.11
C VAL A 39 -22.00 4.06 10.80
N GLY A 40 -21.51 3.09 10.04
CA GLY A 40 -20.52 2.13 10.50
C GLY A 40 -19.13 2.79 10.59
N ILE A 41 -18.42 2.57 11.69
CA ILE A 41 -17.04 3.00 11.87
C ILE A 41 -16.18 1.76 11.93
N ALA A 42 -15.53 1.44 10.81
CA ALA A 42 -14.66 0.27 10.65
C ALA A 42 -13.28 0.58 11.24
N SER A 43 -13.00 0.02 12.40
CA SER A 43 -11.73 0.17 13.11
C SER A 43 -10.80 -1.00 12.80
N THR A 44 -9.59 -0.73 12.34
CA THR A 44 -8.54 -1.75 12.19
C THR A 44 -7.67 -1.86 13.45
N TRP A 45 -8.19 -1.52 14.61
CA TRP A 45 -7.49 -1.59 15.88
C TRP A 45 -6.97 -2.99 16.20
N SER A 46 -5.75 -3.04 16.75
CA SER A 46 -5.18 -4.24 17.34
C SER A 46 -4.03 -3.89 18.29
N MET A 47 -3.88 -4.62 19.37
CA MET A 47 -2.71 -4.52 20.26
C MET A 47 -1.43 -5.10 19.64
N VAL A 48 -1.54 -5.87 18.56
CA VAL A 48 -0.41 -6.65 18.00
C VAL A 48 0.58 -5.78 17.21
N THR A 49 0.18 -4.57 16.81
CA THR A 49 1.04 -3.73 15.98
C THR A 49 0.99 -2.25 16.40
N PRO A 50 2.15 -1.57 16.46
CA PRO A 50 2.22 -0.13 16.73
C PRO A 50 1.36 0.71 15.77
N CYS A 51 1.27 0.28 14.50
CA CYS A 51 0.50 0.99 13.48
C CYS A 51 -0.99 1.12 13.84
N ASN A 52 -1.52 0.23 14.67
CA ASN A 52 -2.97 0.12 14.91
C ASN A 52 -3.38 0.21 16.40
N MET A 53 -2.43 0.25 17.34
CA MET A 53 -2.76 0.20 18.77
C MET A 53 -3.59 1.39 19.28
N HIS A 54 -3.59 2.52 18.57
CA HIS A 54 -4.34 3.74 18.91
C HIS A 54 -5.63 3.92 18.10
N ILE A 55 -5.92 3.06 17.12
CA ILE A 55 -7.04 3.25 16.18
C ILE A 55 -8.41 3.26 16.87
N ASN A 56 -8.58 2.58 18.01
CA ASN A 56 -9.85 2.65 18.75
C ASN A 56 -10.14 4.05 19.31
N ASP A 57 -9.11 4.77 19.74
CA ASP A 57 -9.28 6.15 20.22
C ASP A 57 -9.73 7.04 19.07
N LEU A 58 -9.11 6.86 17.88
CA LEU A 58 -9.52 7.54 16.65
C LEU A 58 -10.94 7.18 16.21
N ALA A 59 -11.35 5.91 16.38
CA ALA A 59 -12.72 5.48 16.09
C ALA A 59 -13.75 6.16 17.00
N ASN A 60 -13.41 6.37 18.29
CA ASN A 60 -14.25 7.12 19.22
C ASN A 60 -14.40 8.58 18.81
N GLU A 61 -13.33 9.22 18.30
CA GLU A 61 -13.42 10.59 17.78
C GLU A 61 -14.30 10.66 16.50
N ALA A 62 -14.19 9.69 15.61
CA ALA A 62 -15.06 9.61 14.44
C ALA A 62 -16.55 9.41 14.84
N GLU A 63 -16.82 8.58 15.87
CA GLU A 63 -18.17 8.41 16.43
C GLU A 63 -18.74 9.73 16.96
N LYS A 64 -17.93 10.50 17.69
CA LYS A 64 -18.34 11.84 18.17
C LYS A 64 -18.72 12.74 16.99
N GLY A 65 -17.92 12.76 15.92
CA GLY A 65 -18.21 13.54 14.72
C GLY A 65 -19.53 13.12 14.05
N VAL A 66 -19.77 11.82 13.88
CA VAL A 66 -21.03 11.29 13.33
C VAL A 66 -22.21 11.71 14.21
N ASN A 67 -22.08 11.53 15.53
CA ASN A 67 -23.18 11.82 16.48
C ASN A 67 -23.48 13.33 16.56
N SER A 68 -22.46 14.19 16.51
CA SER A 68 -22.63 15.67 16.53
C SER A 68 -23.28 16.19 15.26
N ALA A 69 -23.01 15.55 14.10
CA ALA A 69 -23.62 15.90 12.82
C ALA A 69 -25.04 15.32 12.61
N GLY A 70 -25.62 14.67 13.62
CA GLY A 70 -27.00 14.19 13.60
C GLY A 70 -27.17 12.75 13.11
N GLY A 71 -26.10 12.00 12.94
CA GLY A 71 -26.11 10.56 12.68
C GLY A 71 -26.13 9.70 13.95
N LYS A 72 -26.03 8.39 13.78
CA LYS A 72 -25.69 7.44 14.85
C LYS A 72 -24.48 6.62 14.40
N GLY A 73 -23.33 6.88 15.04
CA GLY A 73 -22.10 6.13 14.84
C GLY A 73 -22.18 4.77 15.54
N VAL A 74 -21.63 3.73 14.87
CA VAL A 74 -21.54 2.36 15.39
C VAL A 74 -20.17 1.81 15.05
N ILE A 75 -19.31 1.68 16.06
CA ILE A 75 -17.95 1.15 15.89
C ILE A 75 -18.00 -0.38 15.76
N PHE A 76 -17.30 -0.91 14.77
CA PHE A 76 -17.00 -2.33 14.64
C PHE A 76 -15.55 -2.54 14.22
N ASN A 77 -15.00 -3.72 14.51
CA ASN A 77 -13.60 -4.01 14.17
C ASN A 77 -13.50 -4.92 12.95
N THR A 78 -12.50 -4.65 12.11
CA THR A 78 -11.95 -5.59 11.16
C THR A 78 -10.55 -6.02 11.62
N ILE A 79 -9.95 -6.99 10.92
CA ILE A 79 -8.63 -7.49 11.28
C ILE A 79 -7.52 -6.49 10.89
N THR A 80 -6.37 -6.65 11.54
CA THR A 80 -5.08 -6.13 11.07
C THR A 80 -3.97 -7.14 11.37
N ILE A 81 -2.89 -7.04 10.63
CA ILE A 81 -1.63 -7.74 10.89
C ILE A 81 -0.48 -6.72 10.80
N SER A 82 0.71 -7.11 11.24
CA SER A 82 1.92 -6.30 11.12
C SER A 82 2.91 -6.93 10.16
N ASP A 83 3.17 -6.27 9.04
CA ASP A 83 4.19 -6.69 8.09
C ASP A 83 5.58 -6.70 8.73
N GLY A 84 5.89 -5.69 9.54
CA GLY A 84 7.18 -5.60 10.23
C GLY A 84 7.47 -6.77 11.19
N ILE A 85 6.43 -7.34 11.83
CA ILE A 85 6.58 -8.50 12.73
C ILE A 85 6.74 -9.80 11.93
N SER A 86 6.03 -9.95 10.81
CA SER A 86 6.02 -11.18 10.02
C SER A 86 7.11 -11.24 8.95
N MET A 87 7.81 -10.14 8.68
CA MET A 87 8.87 -10.04 7.66
C MET A 87 9.93 -11.13 7.83
N GLY A 88 10.28 -11.80 6.72
CA GLY A 88 11.26 -12.91 6.71
C GLY A 88 10.75 -14.22 7.33
N SER A 89 9.44 -14.36 7.55
CA SER A 89 8.82 -15.58 8.06
C SER A 89 7.67 -16.06 7.18
N GLU A 90 7.23 -17.31 7.40
CA GLU A 90 6.02 -17.86 6.75
C GLU A 90 4.77 -16.99 7.02
N GLY A 91 4.72 -16.27 8.14
CA GLY A 91 3.64 -15.34 8.48
C GLY A 91 3.45 -14.24 7.44
N MET A 92 4.50 -13.86 6.71
CA MET A 92 4.41 -12.80 5.70
C MET A 92 3.50 -13.14 4.51
N LYS A 93 3.25 -14.43 4.25
CA LYS A 93 2.27 -14.88 3.24
C LYS A 93 0.83 -14.42 3.55
N TYR A 94 0.52 -14.20 4.83
CA TYR A 94 -0.80 -13.70 5.25
C TYR A 94 -0.98 -12.19 5.07
N SER A 95 0.11 -11.45 4.80
CA SER A 95 0.07 -10.00 4.67
C SER A 95 -0.89 -9.54 3.57
N LEU A 96 -0.65 -9.90 2.30
CA LEU A 96 -1.52 -9.48 1.20
C LEU A 96 -2.94 -10.08 1.32
N VAL A 97 -3.04 -11.29 1.83
CA VAL A 97 -4.34 -11.95 2.08
C VAL A 97 -5.20 -11.14 3.04
N SER A 98 -4.59 -10.47 4.02
CA SER A 98 -5.35 -9.62 4.96
C SER A 98 -6.06 -8.46 4.28
N ARG A 99 -5.56 -7.95 3.14
CA ARG A 99 -6.22 -6.92 2.33
C ARG A 99 -7.62 -7.37 1.90
N GLU A 100 -7.73 -8.59 1.36
CA GLU A 100 -9.01 -9.16 0.93
C GLU A 100 -9.95 -9.40 2.12
N VAL A 101 -9.43 -9.99 3.21
CA VAL A 101 -10.23 -10.25 4.41
C VAL A 101 -10.76 -8.97 5.04
N ILE A 102 -9.98 -7.89 5.03
CA ILE A 102 -10.41 -6.56 5.51
C ILE A 102 -11.57 -6.04 4.65
N ALA A 103 -11.41 -6.07 3.33
CA ALA A 103 -12.46 -5.65 2.40
C ALA A 103 -13.75 -6.46 2.60
N ASP A 104 -13.65 -7.78 2.62
CA ASP A 104 -14.76 -8.71 2.83
C ASP A 104 -15.47 -8.46 4.17
N SER A 105 -14.71 -8.23 5.25
CA SER A 105 -15.30 -8.01 6.58
C SER A 105 -16.06 -6.70 6.67
N ILE A 106 -15.53 -5.61 6.09
CA ILE A 106 -16.19 -4.30 6.06
C ILE A 106 -17.48 -4.39 5.23
N GLU A 107 -17.42 -5.00 4.06
CA GLU A 107 -18.57 -5.22 3.20
C GLU A 107 -19.64 -6.06 3.90
N THR A 108 -19.24 -7.17 4.52
CA THR A 108 -20.13 -8.10 5.22
C THR A 108 -20.86 -7.43 6.38
N VAL A 109 -20.13 -6.76 7.27
CA VAL A 109 -20.73 -6.11 8.45
C VAL A 109 -21.64 -4.97 8.02
N THR A 110 -21.17 -4.10 7.14
CA THR A 110 -21.94 -2.92 6.68
C THR A 110 -23.23 -3.33 5.98
N SER A 111 -23.17 -4.35 5.12
CA SER A 111 -24.33 -4.83 4.38
C SER A 111 -25.33 -5.53 5.29
N CYS A 112 -24.84 -6.40 6.18
CA CYS A 112 -25.70 -7.15 7.12
C CYS A 112 -26.41 -6.23 8.11
N GLN A 113 -25.70 -5.23 8.67
CA GLN A 113 -26.25 -4.31 9.68
C GLN A 113 -27.01 -3.13 9.06
N GLY A 114 -26.94 -2.95 7.75
CA GLY A 114 -27.67 -1.91 7.04
C GLY A 114 -27.18 -0.50 7.33
N PHE A 115 -25.86 -0.28 7.49
CA PHE A 115 -25.32 1.07 7.66
C PHE A 115 -25.48 1.90 6.38
N ASP A 116 -25.90 3.15 6.54
CA ASP A 116 -26.15 4.08 5.43
C ASP A 116 -24.85 4.65 4.84
N GLY A 117 -23.83 4.83 5.70
CA GLY A 117 -22.49 5.29 5.34
C GLY A 117 -21.41 4.62 6.19
N VAL A 118 -20.14 4.83 5.83
CA VAL A 118 -19.00 4.20 6.51
C VAL A 118 -17.85 5.18 6.70
N VAL A 119 -17.25 5.21 7.88
CA VAL A 119 -15.91 5.75 8.11
C VAL A 119 -14.98 4.55 8.36
N ALA A 120 -13.93 4.39 7.56
CA ALA A 120 -12.94 3.34 7.77
C ALA A 120 -11.61 3.95 8.21
N ILE A 121 -11.00 3.42 9.28
CA ILE A 121 -9.75 3.92 9.84
C ILE A 121 -8.70 2.82 9.75
N GLY A 122 -7.61 3.09 9.02
CA GLY A 122 -6.55 2.13 8.76
C GLY A 122 -5.16 2.65 9.10
N GLY A 123 -4.30 1.79 9.63
CA GLY A 123 -2.93 2.14 10.04
C GLY A 123 -1.84 1.42 9.23
N CYS A 124 -1.87 0.10 9.16
CA CYS A 124 -0.81 -0.69 8.53
C CYS A 124 -1.01 -0.85 7.01
N ASP A 125 0.03 -1.29 6.30
CA ASP A 125 0.17 -1.36 4.84
C ASP A 125 -1.05 -1.88 4.09
N LYS A 126 -1.63 -2.99 4.54
CA LYS A 126 -2.74 -3.68 3.86
C LYS A 126 -4.11 -3.20 4.34
N ASN A 127 -4.16 -2.46 5.48
CA ASN A 127 -5.41 -1.89 5.98
C ASN A 127 -5.97 -0.85 4.99
N MET A 128 -5.11 0.03 4.49
CA MET A 128 -5.54 1.13 3.63
C MET A 128 -6.18 0.65 2.34
N PRO A 129 -5.51 -0.15 1.50
CA PRO A 129 -6.15 -0.66 0.29
C PRO A 129 -7.35 -1.57 0.62
N GLY A 130 -7.27 -2.42 1.65
CA GLY A 130 -8.39 -3.28 2.05
C GLY A 130 -9.62 -2.51 2.50
N CYS A 131 -9.44 -1.46 3.30
CA CYS A 131 -10.54 -0.56 3.68
C CYS A 131 -11.17 0.10 2.45
N VAL A 132 -10.37 0.70 1.57
CA VAL A 132 -10.91 1.40 0.39
C VAL A 132 -11.57 0.44 -0.58
N MET A 133 -11.05 -0.78 -0.79
CA MET A 133 -11.73 -1.82 -1.57
C MET A 133 -13.11 -2.17 -0.99
N GLY A 134 -13.21 -2.35 0.32
CA GLY A 134 -14.50 -2.59 0.99
C GLY A 134 -15.48 -1.42 0.83
N LEU A 135 -15.00 -0.16 0.95
CA LEU A 135 -15.81 1.03 0.71
C LEU A 135 -16.26 1.13 -0.76
N ALA A 136 -15.39 0.81 -1.71
CA ALA A 136 -15.65 0.81 -3.14
C ALA A 136 -16.74 -0.21 -3.52
N ARG A 137 -16.62 -1.46 -3.07
CA ARG A 137 -17.61 -2.53 -3.31
C ARG A 137 -18.99 -2.18 -2.74
N LEU A 138 -19.03 -1.60 -1.53
CA LEU A 138 -20.28 -1.13 -0.91
C LEU A 138 -20.93 0.01 -1.68
N ASN A 139 -20.14 0.87 -2.25
CA ASN A 139 -20.55 2.09 -2.96
C ASN A 139 -21.61 2.89 -2.18
N ARG A 140 -21.38 3.08 -0.88
CA ARG A 140 -22.17 3.94 0.02
C ARG A 140 -21.33 5.15 0.41
N PRO A 141 -21.94 6.31 0.73
CA PRO A 141 -21.20 7.47 1.22
C PRO A 141 -20.17 7.09 2.28
N SER A 142 -18.90 7.38 2.02
CA SER A 142 -17.81 6.85 2.85
C SER A 142 -16.61 7.77 2.89
N VAL A 143 -15.88 7.73 4.00
CA VAL A 143 -14.61 8.45 4.21
C VAL A 143 -13.58 7.47 4.73
N PHE A 144 -12.38 7.51 4.18
CA PHE A 144 -11.23 6.80 4.73
C PHE A 144 -10.38 7.76 5.59
N VAL A 145 -9.88 7.29 6.72
CA VAL A 145 -8.96 8.02 7.59
C VAL A 145 -7.69 7.19 7.80
N TYR A 146 -6.54 7.82 7.57
CA TYR A 146 -5.25 7.25 7.91
C TYR A 146 -4.95 7.41 9.39
N GLY A 147 -4.46 6.35 10.05
CA GLY A 147 -4.12 6.36 11.47
C GLY A 147 -2.92 7.26 11.84
N GLY A 148 -2.20 7.77 10.85
CA GLY A 148 -1.08 8.69 11.05
C GLY A 148 0.30 8.01 11.06
N THR A 149 1.34 8.82 10.81
CA THR A 149 2.73 8.36 10.80
C THR A 149 3.32 8.33 12.21
N ILE A 150 4.26 7.40 12.44
CA ILE A 150 5.00 7.30 13.71
C ILE A 150 6.04 8.42 13.81
N GLN A 151 6.33 8.87 15.02
CA GLN A 151 7.51 9.67 15.30
C GLN A 151 8.78 8.84 15.10
N PRO A 152 9.88 9.41 14.60
CA PRO A 152 11.14 8.69 14.47
C PRO A 152 11.68 8.28 15.83
N GLY A 153 12.42 7.17 15.86
CA GLY A 153 13.21 6.77 17.01
C GLY A 153 14.42 7.68 17.22
N ALA A 154 15.19 7.40 18.26
CA ALA A 154 16.40 8.16 18.57
C ALA A 154 17.36 8.17 17.34
N ASN A 155 17.93 9.33 17.04
CA ASN A 155 18.80 9.55 15.88
C ASN A 155 18.12 9.24 14.51
N HIS A 156 16.84 9.55 14.36
CA HIS A 156 16.05 9.29 13.16
C HIS A 156 16.02 7.81 12.73
N THR A 157 16.09 6.89 13.71
CA THR A 157 15.93 5.46 13.45
C THR A 157 14.47 5.08 13.23
N ASP A 158 14.28 4.00 12.48
CA ASP A 158 12.99 3.40 12.17
C ASP A 158 13.14 1.87 12.01
N ILE A 159 12.09 1.20 11.55
CA ILE A 159 12.13 -0.26 11.34
C ILE A 159 13.19 -0.68 10.30
N VAL A 160 13.44 0.12 9.26
CA VAL A 160 14.47 -0.19 8.25
C VAL A 160 15.86 -0.11 8.88
N SER A 161 16.10 0.85 9.77
CA SER A 161 17.33 0.95 10.53
C SER A 161 17.63 -0.31 11.37
N VAL A 162 16.58 -0.98 11.88
CA VAL A 162 16.74 -2.26 12.60
C VAL A 162 17.15 -3.38 11.64
N PHE A 163 16.52 -3.49 10.47
CA PHE A 163 16.92 -4.49 9.45
C PHE A 163 18.35 -4.28 8.97
N GLU A 164 18.79 -3.03 8.77
CA GLU A 164 20.18 -2.70 8.44
C GLU A 164 21.13 -3.08 9.57
N ALA A 165 20.75 -2.84 10.83
CA ALA A 165 21.53 -3.24 12.00
C ALA A 165 21.69 -4.76 12.12
N VAL A 166 20.65 -5.54 11.78
CA VAL A 166 20.75 -7.01 11.70
C VAL A 166 21.81 -7.43 10.68
N GLY A 167 21.84 -6.79 9.50
CA GLY A 167 22.88 -7.03 8.48
C GLY A 167 24.28 -6.70 9.00
N LYS A 168 24.48 -5.55 9.65
CA LYS A 168 25.75 -5.15 10.28
C LYS A 168 26.17 -6.14 11.37
N ARG A 169 25.22 -6.62 12.18
CA ARG A 169 25.50 -7.61 13.22
C ARG A 169 25.95 -8.95 12.62
N ALA A 170 25.31 -9.39 11.55
CA ALA A 170 25.68 -10.62 10.84
C ALA A 170 27.13 -10.57 10.30
N ASN A 171 27.62 -9.39 9.93
CA ASN A 171 29.01 -9.15 9.50
C ASN A 171 29.97 -8.88 10.66
N ASN A 172 29.50 -8.86 11.92
CA ASN A 172 30.25 -8.46 13.12
C ASN A 172 30.72 -6.99 13.12
N ASP A 173 30.06 -6.11 12.39
CA ASP A 173 30.34 -4.67 12.36
C ASP A 173 29.79 -3.94 13.60
N ILE A 174 28.79 -4.53 14.28
CA ILE A 174 28.23 -4.07 15.54
C ILE A 174 28.09 -5.23 16.54
N SER A 175 28.07 -4.92 17.83
CA SER A 175 27.83 -5.87 18.91
C SER A 175 26.35 -6.18 19.14
N ASP A 176 26.04 -7.24 19.91
CA ASP A 176 24.67 -7.55 20.35
C ASP A 176 24.08 -6.42 21.20
N ILE A 177 24.89 -5.73 22.02
CA ILE A 177 24.46 -4.59 22.84
C ILE A 177 24.06 -3.40 21.96
N GLU A 178 24.82 -3.11 20.92
CA GLU A 178 24.47 -2.03 19.97
C GLU A 178 23.21 -2.35 19.18
N LEU A 179 23.03 -3.60 18.76
CA LEU A 179 21.79 -4.05 18.11
C LEU A 179 20.58 -3.87 19.04
N GLU A 180 20.66 -4.32 20.29
CA GLU A 180 19.61 -4.18 21.30
C GLU A 180 19.27 -2.70 21.58
N GLN A 181 20.27 -1.81 21.58
CA GLN A 181 20.04 -0.37 21.73
C GLN A 181 19.28 0.26 20.56
N ILE A 182 19.52 -0.20 19.32
CA ILE A 182 18.78 0.25 18.14
C ILE A 182 17.36 -0.32 18.19
N GLU A 183 17.22 -1.62 18.40
CA GLU A 183 15.95 -2.35 18.46
C GLU A 183 14.97 -1.71 19.46
N SER A 184 15.43 -1.45 20.68
CA SER A 184 14.59 -0.94 21.77
C SER A 184 14.14 0.52 21.59
N LYS A 185 14.71 1.27 20.62
CA LYS A 185 14.44 2.72 20.45
C LYS A 185 13.94 3.10 19.07
N ALA A 186 13.94 2.18 18.10
CA ALA A 186 13.59 2.48 16.73
C ALA A 186 12.08 2.74 16.52
N ILE A 187 11.24 2.13 17.37
CA ILE A 187 9.76 2.23 17.30
C ILE A 187 9.24 2.82 18.62
N PRO A 188 9.18 4.16 18.75
CA PRO A 188 8.95 4.80 20.04
C PRO A 188 7.48 4.84 20.51
N GLY A 189 6.51 4.46 19.63
CA GLY A 189 5.09 4.55 20.00
C GLY A 189 4.13 4.18 18.86
N PRO A 190 2.89 4.68 18.92
CA PRO A 190 1.88 4.44 17.90
C PRO A 190 2.19 5.11 16.57
N GLY A 191 1.68 4.52 15.49
CA GLY A 191 1.74 5.06 14.14
C GLY A 191 2.35 4.11 13.13
N SER A 192 2.11 4.41 11.86
CA SER A 192 2.66 3.65 10.73
C SER A 192 4.10 4.08 10.44
N CYS A 193 4.85 3.25 9.72
CA CYS A 193 6.27 3.45 9.44
C CYS A 193 6.64 4.89 9.05
N GLY A 194 7.79 5.38 9.54
CA GLY A 194 8.18 6.79 9.44
C GLY A 194 8.70 7.26 8.09
N GLY A 195 9.00 6.36 7.13
CA GLY A 195 9.43 6.72 5.78
C GLY A 195 8.29 6.67 4.76
N MET A 196 8.57 7.05 3.50
CA MET A 196 7.65 6.90 2.37
C MET A 196 7.63 5.44 1.89
N TYR A 197 7.39 4.52 2.83
CA TYR A 197 7.15 3.11 2.62
C TYR A 197 5.69 2.89 2.21
N THR A 198 5.23 1.63 2.16
CA THR A 198 3.90 1.31 1.62
C THR A 198 2.77 2.03 2.36
N ALA A 199 2.82 2.13 3.70
CA ALA A 199 1.77 2.78 4.49
C ALA A 199 1.57 4.26 4.11
N ASN A 200 2.62 5.09 4.20
CA ASN A 200 2.54 6.51 3.83
C ASN A 200 2.28 6.72 2.34
N THR A 201 2.80 5.84 1.47
CA THR A 201 2.49 5.86 0.03
C THR A 201 0.99 5.68 -0.22
N MET A 202 0.38 4.67 0.40
CA MET A 202 -1.05 4.41 0.19
C MET A 202 -1.94 5.47 0.84
N ALA A 203 -1.56 5.99 2.01
CA ALA A 203 -2.27 7.11 2.65
C ALA A 203 -2.29 8.35 1.74
N SER A 204 -1.13 8.72 1.18
CA SER A 204 -1.01 9.84 0.24
C SER A 204 -1.79 9.60 -1.06
N ALA A 205 -1.74 8.37 -1.59
CA ALA A 205 -2.51 7.97 -2.76
C ALA A 205 -4.03 8.12 -2.54
N ILE A 206 -4.54 7.67 -1.39
CA ILE A 206 -5.96 7.73 -1.04
C ILE A 206 -6.43 9.18 -0.83
N GLU A 207 -5.57 10.04 -0.32
CA GLU A 207 -5.86 11.48 -0.21
C GLU A 207 -5.96 12.13 -1.60
N ALA A 208 -4.98 11.89 -2.49
CA ALA A 208 -5.03 12.40 -3.86
C ALA A 208 -6.18 11.81 -4.68
N LEU A 209 -6.59 10.57 -4.39
CA LEU A 209 -7.78 9.93 -4.93
C LEU A 209 -9.08 10.62 -4.49
N GLY A 210 -9.03 11.41 -3.41
CA GLY A 210 -10.18 12.14 -2.87
C GLY A 210 -10.98 11.39 -1.80
N MET A 211 -10.55 10.18 -1.36
CA MET A 211 -11.26 9.36 -0.37
C MET A 211 -10.93 9.70 1.09
N SER A 212 -9.94 10.58 1.33
CA SER A 212 -9.60 11.14 2.64
C SER A 212 -9.79 12.65 2.66
N LEU A 213 -9.93 13.21 3.84
CA LEU A 213 -9.96 14.67 4.04
C LEU A 213 -8.59 15.27 3.69
N PRO A 214 -8.53 16.55 3.29
CA PRO A 214 -7.29 17.24 3.01
C PRO A 214 -6.31 17.19 4.20
N ASN A 215 -5.06 16.82 3.94
CA ASN A 215 -3.95 16.60 4.86
C ASN A 215 -4.11 15.40 5.82
N SER A 216 -5.09 14.54 5.60
CA SER A 216 -5.30 13.33 6.43
C SER A 216 -4.11 12.35 6.34
N SER A 217 -3.41 12.29 5.20
CA SER A 217 -2.24 11.42 4.99
C SER A 217 -0.97 11.93 5.69
N ALA A 218 -0.92 13.20 6.05
CA ALA A 218 0.29 13.86 6.57
C ALA A 218 0.06 14.44 7.97
N GLN A 219 -0.20 13.55 8.92
CA GLN A 219 -0.40 13.88 10.33
C GLN A 219 0.28 12.83 11.20
N ASP A 220 0.81 13.27 12.34
CA ASP A 220 1.35 12.38 13.35
C ASP A 220 0.22 11.58 14.04
N ALA A 221 0.46 10.31 14.30
CA ALA A 221 -0.54 9.36 14.80
C ALA A 221 -1.20 9.77 16.13
N ILE A 222 -0.46 10.48 16.98
CA ILE A 222 -0.90 10.89 18.34
C ILE A 222 -1.12 12.42 18.46
N SER A 223 -1.30 13.11 17.33
CA SER A 223 -1.53 14.55 17.32
C SER A 223 -3.01 14.91 17.56
N ASP A 224 -3.25 16.12 18.08
CA ASP A 224 -4.58 16.69 18.17
C ASP A 224 -5.21 16.90 16.78
N ASP A 225 -4.38 17.18 15.75
CA ASP A 225 -4.82 17.30 14.37
C ASP A 225 -5.40 15.98 13.86
N LYS A 226 -4.81 14.85 14.23
CA LYS A 226 -5.33 13.51 13.86
C LYS A 226 -6.66 13.21 14.56
N ASN A 227 -6.80 13.57 15.83
CA ASN A 227 -8.07 13.44 16.54
C ASN A 227 -9.17 14.29 15.88
N ASN A 228 -8.85 15.54 15.56
CA ASN A 228 -9.76 16.46 14.87
C ASN A 228 -10.11 15.97 13.46
N ASP A 229 -9.15 15.36 12.74
CA ASP A 229 -9.38 14.77 11.42
C ASP A 229 -10.43 13.65 11.49
N CYS A 230 -10.35 12.78 12.49
CA CYS A 230 -11.34 11.73 12.72
C CYS A 230 -12.75 12.29 13.02
N THR A 231 -12.84 13.33 13.87
CA THR A 231 -14.10 14.00 14.15
C THR A 231 -14.69 14.61 12.86
N ARG A 232 -13.89 15.33 12.06
CA ARG A 232 -14.31 15.90 10.77
C ARG A 232 -14.70 14.83 9.76
N ALA A 233 -14.05 13.66 9.76
CA ALA A 233 -14.43 12.55 8.90
C ALA A 233 -15.82 12.00 9.23
N GLY A 234 -16.16 11.92 10.53
CA GLY A 234 -17.50 11.60 11.00
C GLY A 234 -18.56 12.60 10.54
N GLU A 235 -18.24 13.89 10.54
CA GLU A 235 -19.12 14.94 10.02
C GLU A 235 -19.24 14.88 8.48
N ALA A 236 -18.12 14.63 7.81
CA ALA A 236 -18.07 14.59 6.34
C ALA A 236 -18.93 13.46 5.75
N VAL A 237 -18.98 12.28 6.38
CA VAL A 237 -19.83 11.19 5.88
C VAL A 237 -21.31 11.55 5.91
N LEU A 238 -21.77 12.36 6.87
CA LEU A 238 -23.15 12.87 6.92
C LEU A 238 -23.43 13.87 5.77
N ASN A 239 -22.48 14.75 5.48
CA ASN A 239 -22.57 15.65 4.32
C ASN A 239 -22.65 14.88 3.00
N LEU A 240 -21.85 13.79 2.88
CA LEU A 240 -21.91 12.92 1.69
C LEU A 240 -23.26 12.19 1.57
N LEU A 241 -23.84 11.75 2.70
CA LEU A 241 -25.20 11.16 2.74
C LEU A 241 -26.27 12.14 2.29
N GLU A 242 -26.19 13.40 2.69
CA GLU A 242 -27.11 14.45 2.27
C GLU A 242 -27.01 14.76 0.76
N LYS A 243 -25.78 14.75 0.23
CA LYS A 243 -25.49 15.02 -1.19
C LYS A 243 -25.60 13.80 -2.09
N ASP A 244 -25.79 12.60 -1.52
CA ASP A 244 -25.74 11.30 -2.22
C ASP A 244 -24.43 11.07 -2.99
N ILE A 245 -23.30 11.57 -2.48
CA ILE A 245 -21.97 11.37 -3.07
C ILE A 245 -21.40 10.03 -2.56
N LYS A 246 -20.96 9.18 -3.49
CA LYS A 246 -20.50 7.81 -3.25
C LYS A 246 -19.07 7.62 -3.73
N PRO A 247 -18.39 6.54 -3.33
CA PRO A 247 -17.07 6.19 -3.87
C PRO A 247 -16.99 6.21 -5.40
N SER A 248 -18.03 5.76 -6.12
CA SER A 248 -18.07 5.81 -7.60
C SER A 248 -18.05 7.22 -8.20
N ASP A 249 -18.46 8.23 -7.44
CA ASP A 249 -18.42 9.63 -7.88
C ASP A 249 -17.04 10.26 -7.65
N ILE A 250 -16.24 9.67 -6.78
CA ILE A 250 -14.93 10.15 -6.35
C ILE A 250 -13.80 9.36 -7.02
N MET A 251 -13.86 8.04 -6.98
CA MET A 251 -12.83 7.13 -7.47
C MET A 251 -12.90 6.94 -8.98
N THR A 252 -12.77 8.02 -9.73
CA THR A 252 -12.76 8.03 -11.20
C THR A 252 -11.36 7.73 -11.75
N LYS A 253 -11.25 7.42 -13.05
CA LYS A 253 -9.95 7.23 -13.73
C LYS A 253 -9.02 8.42 -13.48
N ALA A 254 -9.51 9.65 -13.63
CA ALA A 254 -8.76 10.88 -13.38
C ALA A 254 -8.27 10.98 -11.91
N ALA A 255 -9.10 10.56 -10.96
CA ALA A 255 -8.70 10.54 -9.55
C ALA A 255 -7.59 9.50 -9.27
N PHE A 256 -7.63 8.33 -9.91
CA PHE A 256 -6.52 7.37 -9.87
C PHE A 256 -5.24 7.91 -10.51
N GLU A 257 -5.33 8.68 -11.59
CA GLU A 257 -4.18 9.35 -12.21
C GLU A 257 -3.57 10.39 -11.25
N ASN A 258 -4.38 11.13 -10.48
CA ASN A 258 -3.91 11.99 -9.41
C ASN A 258 -3.14 11.20 -8.34
N ALA A 259 -3.66 10.06 -7.91
CA ALA A 259 -3.00 9.19 -6.94
C ALA A 259 -1.64 8.70 -7.46
N ILE A 260 -1.56 8.23 -8.72
CA ILE A 260 -0.32 7.79 -9.35
C ILE A 260 0.69 8.94 -9.44
N THR A 261 0.25 10.13 -9.84
CA THR A 261 1.10 11.32 -9.93
C THR A 261 1.72 11.66 -8.57
N LEU A 262 0.91 11.69 -7.50
CA LEU A 262 1.40 12.04 -6.17
C LEU A 262 2.39 11.01 -5.63
N ILE A 263 2.12 9.70 -5.76
CA ILE A 263 3.04 8.67 -5.25
C ILE A 263 4.37 8.65 -5.99
N ILE A 264 4.39 8.94 -7.29
CA ILE A 264 5.62 9.09 -8.07
C ILE A 264 6.42 10.28 -7.55
N THR A 265 5.78 11.43 -7.39
CA THR A 265 6.41 12.65 -6.91
C THR A 265 7.01 12.49 -5.51
N LEU A 266 6.35 11.73 -4.65
CA LEU A 266 6.82 11.41 -3.28
C LEU A 266 7.89 10.33 -3.22
N GLY A 267 8.21 9.65 -4.32
CA GLY A 267 9.17 8.53 -4.31
C GLY A 267 8.62 7.26 -3.65
N GLY A 268 7.33 7.00 -3.81
CA GLY A 268 6.58 5.95 -3.13
C GLY A 268 6.99 4.51 -3.43
N SER A 269 6.29 3.57 -2.80
CA SER A 269 6.53 2.12 -2.86
C SER A 269 5.98 1.48 -4.14
N THR A 270 6.67 0.45 -4.66
CA THR A 270 6.20 -0.41 -5.76
C THR A 270 4.87 -1.11 -5.45
N ASN A 271 4.58 -1.37 -4.17
CA ASN A 271 3.32 -1.99 -3.74
C ASN A 271 2.09 -1.17 -4.14
N ALA A 272 2.24 0.15 -4.33
CA ALA A 272 1.15 1.00 -4.77
C ALA A 272 0.61 0.61 -6.16
N VAL A 273 1.45 0.09 -7.06
CA VAL A 273 1.01 -0.41 -8.37
C VAL A 273 -0.04 -1.51 -8.18
N LEU A 274 0.28 -2.51 -7.36
CA LEU A 274 -0.62 -3.62 -7.05
C LEU A 274 -1.92 -3.14 -6.37
N HIS A 275 -1.79 -2.23 -5.40
CA HIS A 275 -2.93 -1.81 -4.57
C HIS A 275 -3.87 -0.85 -5.30
N LEU A 276 -3.35 0.08 -6.10
CA LEU A 276 -4.20 1.00 -6.88
C LEU A 276 -5.00 0.26 -7.96
N ILE A 277 -4.38 -0.74 -8.62
CA ILE A 277 -5.10 -1.60 -9.58
C ILE A 277 -6.22 -2.37 -8.86
N ALA A 278 -5.95 -2.94 -7.69
CA ALA A 278 -6.97 -3.66 -6.90
C ALA A 278 -8.12 -2.74 -6.43
N MET A 279 -7.80 -1.51 -6.01
CA MET A 279 -8.80 -0.52 -5.61
C MET A 279 -9.64 -0.05 -6.80
N ALA A 280 -9.03 0.10 -7.99
CA ALA A 280 -9.72 0.47 -9.21
C ALA A 280 -10.67 -0.63 -9.70
N ASP A 281 -10.24 -1.88 -9.62
CA ASP A 281 -11.07 -3.04 -9.95
C ASP A 281 -12.30 -3.11 -9.04
N ALA A 282 -12.14 -2.91 -7.73
CA ALA A 282 -13.24 -2.91 -6.75
C ALA A 282 -14.37 -1.89 -7.03
N ILE A 283 -14.13 -0.89 -7.88
CA ILE A 283 -15.11 0.13 -8.31
C ILE A 283 -15.34 0.11 -9.84
N ASN A 284 -14.84 -0.92 -10.53
CA ASN A 284 -14.96 -1.10 -11.99
C ASN A 284 -14.32 0.04 -12.80
N VAL A 285 -13.20 0.60 -12.34
CA VAL A 285 -12.39 1.57 -13.08
C VAL A 285 -11.28 0.82 -13.83
N ASP A 286 -11.19 1.00 -15.14
CA ASP A 286 -10.15 0.41 -15.98
C ASP A 286 -8.80 1.10 -15.74
N LEU A 287 -8.05 0.58 -14.77
CA LEU A 287 -6.68 0.99 -14.45
C LEU A 287 -5.73 -0.17 -14.74
N SER A 288 -4.75 0.08 -15.58
CA SER A 288 -3.76 -0.92 -15.97
C SER A 288 -2.35 -0.55 -15.49
N ILE A 289 -1.45 -1.53 -15.53
CA ILE A 289 -0.04 -1.32 -15.23
C ILE A 289 0.61 -0.30 -16.19
N ASP A 290 0.10 -0.19 -17.43
CA ASP A 290 0.62 0.74 -18.45
C ASP A 290 0.31 2.22 -18.14
N ASP A 291 -0.72 2.50 -17.32
CA ASP A 291 -1.00 3.85 -16.85
C ASP A 291 0.16 4.41 -16.02
N PHE A 292 0.84 3.56 -15.25
CA PHE A 292 2.02 3.97 -14.47
C PHE A 292 3.19 4.36 -15.38
N THR A 293 3.39 3.68 -16.49
CA THR A 293 4.38 4.06 -17.50
C THR A 293 4.02 5.39 -18.16
N ARG A 294 2.78 5.53 -18.61
CA ARG A 294 2.29 6.73 -19.29
C ARG A 294 2.41 7.99 -18.43
N ILE A 295 1.93 7.90 -17.19
CA ILE A 295 1.99 9.03 -16.25
C ILE A 295 3.44 9.28 -15.82
N GLY A 296 4.17 8.21 -15.48
CA GLY A 296 5.53 8.27 -14.98
C GLY A 296 6.55 8.88 -15.94
N ALA A 297 6.28 8.85 -17.24
CA ALA A 297 7.14 9.47 -18.24
C ALA A 297 7.27 11.00 -18.08
N ASN A 298 6.27 11.65 -17.45
CA ASN A 298 6.19 13.11 -17.34
C ASN A 298 6.14 13.62 -15.89
N VAL A 299 6.15 12.73 -14.91
CA VAL A 299 6.04 13.10 -13.48
C VAL A 299 7.39 12.93 -12.79
N PRO A 300 7.97 14.03 -12.25
CA PRO A 300 9.26 13.99 -11.57
C PRO A 300 9.14 13.46 -10.13
N VAL A 301 10.25 12.97 -9.58
CA VAL A 301 10.43 12.73 -8.15
C VAL A 301 10.94 14.01 -7.50
N LEU A 302 10.21 14.56 -6.55
CA LEU A 302 10.54 15.81 -5.86
C LEU A 302 10.89 15.62 -4.39
N ALA A 303 10.37 14.59 -3.73
CA ALA A 303 10.53 14.41 -2.29
C ALA A 303 11.80 13.63 -1.94
N ASP A 304 12.65 14.19 -1.08
CA ASP A 304 13.88 13.56 -0.55
C ASP A 304 13.56 12.72 0.70
N LEU A 305 12.53 11.88 0.60
CA LEU A 305 12.04 11.05 1.70
C LEU A 305 12.69 9.65 1.70
N LYS A 306 12.92 9.08 2.89
CA LYS A 306 13.32 7.67 3.03
C LYS A 306 12.28 6.75 2.36
N PRO A 307 12.71 5.62 1.75
CA PRO A 307 14.04 5.01 1.81
C PRO A 307 15.04 5.59 0.82
N SER A 308 14.63 6.26 -0.24
CA SER A 308 15.54 6.73 -1.30
C SER A 308 16.24 8.06 -0.95
N GLY A 309 15.66 8.83 -0.05
CA GLY A 309 16.13 10.12 0.44
C GLY A 309 16.54 10.10 1.91
N LYS A 310 16.61 11.29 2.52
CA LYS A 310 17.17 11.52 3.86
C LYS A 310 16.09 11.68 4.94
N PHE A 311 14.96 12.32 4.59
CA PHE A 311 13.99 12.81 5.53
C PHE A 311 12.91 11.77 5.86
N MET A 312 12.29 11.91 7.04
CA MET A 312 11.17 11.11 7.49
C MET A 312 9.83 11.76 7.11
N MET A 313 8.75 10.99 7.12
CA MET A 313 7.40 11.52 6.88
C MET A 313 6.99 12.55 7.93
N SER A 314 7.39 12.39 9.19
CA SER A 314 7.13 13.37 10.26
C SER A 314 7.75 14.74 9.98
N GLU A 315 8.87 14.80 9.27
CA GLU A 315 9.50 16.05 8.86
C GLU A 315 8.70 16.72 7.72
N LEU A 316 8.15 15.94 6.78
CA LEU A 316 7.20 16.45 5.79
C LEU A 316 5.93 17.02 6.46
N VAL A 317 5.42 16.35 7.50
CA VAL A 317 4.27 16.86 8.30
C VAL A 317 4.59 18.25 8.85
N GLN A 318 5.79 18.47 9.40
CA GLN A 318 6.19 19.74 10.02
C GLN A 318 6.25 20.91 9.03
N ILE A 319 6.55 20.67 7.76
CA ILE A 319 6.61 21.71 6.72
C ILE A 319 5.27 21.96 6.02
N GLY A 320 4.19 21.28 6.42
CA GLY A 320 2.84 21.49 5.89
C GLY A 320 2.20 20.27 5.19
N GLY A 321 2.89 19.11 5.19
CA GLY A 321 2.34 17.85 4.69
C GLY A 321 2.25 17.78 3.17
N THR A 322 1.23 17.10 2.66
CA THR A 322 1.04 16.80 1.22
C THR A 322 0.31 17.91 0.46
N LEU A 323 -0.46 18.77 1.15
CA LEU A 323 -1.30 19.77 0.46
C LEU A 323 -0.51 20.79 -0.38
N PRO A 324 0.61 21.40 0.11
CA PRO A 324 1.38 22.32 -0.71
C PRO A 324 1.99 21.65 -1.95
N LEU A 325 2.36 20.36 -1.85
CA LEU A 325 2.83 19.56 -2.98
C LEU A 325 1.72 19.36 -4.01
N MET A 326 0.53 18.94 -3.57
CA MET A 326 -0.61 18.77 -4.48
C MET A 326 -1.01 20.10 -5.13
N LYS A 327 -0.93 21.22 -4.41
CA LYS A 327 -1.16 22.56 -4.99
C LYS A 327 -0.12 22.89 -6.08
N MET A 328 1.15 22.63 -5.82
CA MET A 328 2.23 22.81 -6.81
C MET A 328 1.99 21.98 -8.07
N LEU A 329 1.62 20.70 -7.93
CA LEU A 329 1.33 19.81 -9.05
C LEU A 329 0.07 20.24 -9.82
N LEU A 330 -0.97 20.70 -9.12
CA LEU A 330 -2.19 21.22 -9.74
C LEU A 330 -1.90 22.48 -10.56
N ASP A 331 -1.13 23.42 -10.00
CA ASP A 331 -0.75 24.66 -10.69
C ASP A 331 0.11 24.41 -11.93
N ALA A 332 0.88 23.31 -11.91
CA ALA A 332 1.66 22.84 -13.06
C ALA A 332 0.84 22.03 -14.08
N GLY A 333 -0.48 21.85 -13.86
CA GLY A 333 -1.35 21.07 -14.74
C GLY A 333 -1.09 19.56 -14.72
N MET A 334 -0.47 19.05 -13.64
CA MET A 334 -0.16 17.62 -13.45
C MET A 334 -1.25 16.86 -12.69
N LEU A 335 -2.25 17.54 -12.11
CA LEU A 335 -3.40 16.95 -11.43
C LEU A 335 -4.71 17.39 -12.05
N HIS A 336 -5.68 16.49 -12.02
CA HIS A 336 -7.07 16.73 -12.43
C HIS A 336 -7.83 17.41 -11.29
N GLY A 337 -7.93 18.73 -11.33
CA GLY A 337 -8.51 19.54 -10.26
C GLY A 337 -10.02 19.42 -10.10
N GLU A 338 -10.72 18.97 -11.14
CA GLU A 338 -12.18 18.76 -11.18
C GLU A 338 -12.67 17.52 -10.44
N CYS A 339 -11.76 16.62 -10.05
CA CYS A 339 -12.11 15.39 -9.32
C CYS A 339 -12.82 15.71 -8.00
N MET A 340 -13.97 15.06 -7.78
CA MET A 340 -14.75 15.15 -6.56
C MET A 340 -13.99 14.50 -5.38
N THR A 341 -14.22 15.00 -4.17
CA THR A 341 -13.60 14.46 -2.95
C THR A 341 -14.62 14.26 -1.84
N VAL A 342 -14.23 13.59 -0.77
CA VAL A 342 -15.07 13.36 0.43
C VAL A 342 -15.49 14.63 1.16
N THR A 343 -14.93 15.79 0.84
CA THR A 343 -15.42 17.07 1.35
C THR A 343 -16.72 17.53 0.68
N GLY A 344 -17.12 16.86 -0.41
CA GLY A 344 -18.21 17.29 -1.29
C GLY A 344 -17.87 18.54 -2.11
N LYS A 345 -16.57 18.78 -2.30
CA LYS A 345 -15.95 19.79 -3.17
C LYS A 345 -14.92 19.11 -4.08
N THR A 346 -14.53 19.79 -5.14
CA THR A 346 -13.46 19.32 -6.02
C THR A 346 -12.08 19.44 -5.38
N LEU A 347 -11.09 18.75 -5.93
CA LEU A 347 -9.70 18.84 -5.50
C LEU A 347 -9.18 20.29 -5.61
N ALA A 348 -9.46 20.96 -6.71
CA ALA A 348 -9.06 22.36 -6.94
C ALA A 348 -9.66 23.32 -5.91
N GLU A 349 -10.94 23.13 -5.54
CA GLU A 349 -11.60 23.91 -4.49
C GLU A 349 -10.95 23.71 -3.12
N ASN A 350 -10.55 22.47 -2.80
CA ASN A 350 -9.87 22.16 -1.54
C ASN A 350 -8.45 22.75 -1.49
N LEU A 351 -7.77 22.85 -2.61
CA LEU A 351 -6.38 23.36 -2.71
C LEU A 351 -6.29 24.88 -2.92
N LYS A 352 -7.42 25.58 -3.14
CA LYS A 352 -7.46 27.00 -3.55
C LYS A 352 -6.64 27.92 -2.63
N ASP A 353 -6.76 27.77 -1.33
CA ASP A 353 -6.17 28.65 -0.33
C ASP A 353 -4.94 28.04 0.35
N VAL A 354 -4.42 26.92 -0.17
CA VAL A 354 -3.23 26.25 0.34
C VAL A 354 -1.99 27.09 0.03
N LYS A 355 -1.20 27.39 1.05
CA LYS A 355 0.05 28.14 0.92
C LYS A 355 1.15 27.22 0.39
N PRO A 356 2.10 27.78 -0.39
CA PRO A 356 3.29 27.04 -0.80
C PRO A 356 4.16 26.69 0.41
N TYR A 357 5.07 25.73 0.24
CA TYR A 357 6.11 25.47 1.23
C TYR A 357 7.01 26.69 1.44
N ASP A 358 7.65 26.75 2.61
CA ASP A 358 8.73 27.69 2.85
C ASP A 358 9.86 27.48 1.83
N SER A 359 10.42 28.55 1.31
CA SER A 359 11.49 28.50 0.31
C SER A 359 12.82 27.94 0.84
N GLU A 360 13.01 27.90 2.17
CA GLU A 360 14.22 27.38 2.81
C GLU A 360 14.13 25.88 3.14
N GLN A 361 12.96 25.23 2.95
CA GLN A 361 12.85 23.80 3.19
C GLN A 361 13.60 22.97 2.12
N GLU A 362 14.11 21.80 2.51
CA GLU A 362 14.95 20.94 1.68
C GLU A 362 14.31 19.57 1.37
N ILE A 363 13.07 19.32 1.80
CA ILE A 363 12.40 18.01 1.69
C ILE A 363 11.78 17.84 0.31
N ILE A 364 11.10 18.88 -0.19
CA ILE A 364 10.43 18.89 -1.50
C ILE A 364 11.19 19.82 -2.45
N MET A 365 11.78 19.23 -3.47
CA MET A 365 12.50 19.97 -4.51
C MET A 365 11.52 20.72 -5.44
N PRO A 366 11.93 21.85 -6.00
CA PRO A 366 11.12 22.57 -6.99
C PRO A 366 11.05 21.79 -8.31
N LEU A 367 10.00 22.04 -9.09
CA LEU A 367 9.74 21.35 -10.36
C LEU A 367 10.84 21.55 -11.42
N ASP A 368 11.52 22.68 -11.40
CA ASP A 368 12.62 23.00 -12.32
C ASP A 368 13.96 22.37 -11.92
N ASN A 369 14.07 21.86 -10.68
CA ASN A 369 15.25 21.15 -10.19
C ASN A 369 14.88 19.88 -9.41
N PRO A 370 14.23 18.89 -10.04
CA PRO A 370 13.77 17.68 -9.38
C PRO A 370 14.93 16.74 -9.00
N ILE A 371 14.70 15.86 -8.01
CA ILE A 371 15.63 14.76 -7.68
C ILE A 371 15.82 13.84 -8.90
N LYS A 372 14.72 13.55 -9.59
CA LYS A 372 14.71 12.75 -10.82
C LYS A 372 13.62 13.30 -11.75
N LYS A 373 13.93 13.44 -13.03
CA LYS A 373 13.04 14.08 -14.01
C LYS A 373 11.82 13.25 -14.41
N ASP A 374 11.89 11.94 -14.17
CA ASP A 374 10.85 10.98 -14.49
C ASP A 374 10.62 10.01 -13.32
N SER A 375 9.64 9.11 -13.43
CA SER A 375 9.30 8.15 -12.39
C SER A 375 10.48 7.26 -11.98
N HIS A 376 10.56 6.99 -10.69
CA HIS A 376 11.39 5.92 -10.13
C HIS A 376 10.73 4.54 -10.25
N LEU A 377 9.40 4.50 -10.44
CA LEU A 377 8.66 3.27 -10.71
C LEU A 377 8.78 2.95 -12.20
N ARG A 378 9.30 1.77 -12.52
CA ARG A 378 9.46 1.27 -13.88
C ARG A 378 8.63 0.02 -14.08
N ILE A 379 7.87 0.01 -15.16
CA ILE A 379 7.17 -1.19 -15.61
C ILE A 379 8.02 -1.81 -16.71
N LEU A 380 8.60 -2.98 -16.41
CA LEU A 380 9.46 -3.69 -17.34
C LEU A 380 8.64 -4.74 -18.09
N ARG A 381 8.95 -4.94 -19.37
CA ARG A 381 8.35 -5.95 -20.23
C ARG A 381 9.43 -6.72 -20.97
N GLY A 382 9.08 -7.90 -21.46
CA GLY A 382 9.97 -8.77 -22.21
C GLY A 382 9.55 -10.23 -22.12
N ASN A 383 10.40 -11.15 -22.58
CA ASN A 383 10.07 -12.57 -22.55
C ASN A 383 9.94 -13.14 -21.12
N LEU A 384 10.56 -12.50 -20.10
CA LEU A 384 10.37 -12.83 -18.69
C LEU A 384 9.12 -12.19 -18.08
N ALA A 385 8.59 -11.11 -18.66
CA ALA A 385 7.50 -10.31 -18.09
C ALA A 385 6.53 -9.85 -19.18
N THR A 386 5.87 -10.80 -19.84
CA THR A 386 4.97 -10.49 -20.97
C THR A 386 3.74 -9.70 -20.55
N GLU A 387 3.29 -9.85 -19.28
CA GLU A 387 2.22 -9.05 -18.69
C GLU A 387 2.76 -7.88 -17.85
N GLY A 388 4.09 -7.82 -17.64
CA GLY A 388 4.79 -6.76 -16.93
C GLY A 388 5.47 -7.21 -15.65
N ALA A 389 6.37 -6.37 -15.17
CA ALA A 389 7.06 -6.46 -13.89
C ALA A 389 7.26 -5.05 -13.33
N VAL A 390 7.44 -4.92 -12.02
CA VAL A 390 7.59 -3.63 -11.35
C VAL A 390 8.97 -3.52 -10.73
N ALA A 391 9.69 -2.46 -11.07
CA ALA A 391 10.98 -2.12 -10.48
C ALA A 391 10.96 -0.71 -9.87
N LYS A 392 11.76 -0.50 -8.83
CA LYS A 392 12.05 0.83 -8.28
C LYS A 392 13.48 1.19 -8.63
N ILE A 393 13.66 2.06 -9.62
CA ILE A 393 14.95 2.47 -10.14
C ILE A 393 15.18 3.95 -9.82
N THR A 394 16.03 4.21 -8.84
CA THR A 394 16.33 5.58 -8.38
C THR A 394 17.41 6.24 -9.24
N GLY A 395 18.21 5.43 -9.94
CA GLY A 395 19.36 5.83 -10.73
C GLY A 395 20.69 5.75 -9.99
N LYS A 396 20.67 5.55 -8.66
CA LYS A 396 21.89 5.38 -7.84
C LYS A 396 22.57 4.04 -8.10
N GLU A 397 21.77 3.02 -8.44
CA GLU A 397 22.18 1.66 -8.79
C GLU A 397 22.59 1.49 -10.25
N GLY A 398 22.38 2.50 -11.10
CA GLY A 398 22.48 2.43 -12.55
C GLY A 398 21.12 2.22 -13.21
N LEU A 399 21.09 2.08 -14.54
CA LEU A 399 19.85 1.89 -15.31
C LEU A 399 19.78 0.52 -15.99
N THR A 400 20.91 -0.18 -16.12
CA THR A 400 21.00 -1.48 -16.79
C THR A 400 21.82 -2.45 -15.96
N PHE A 401 21.35 -3.69 -15.86
CA PHE A 401 22.08 -4.81 -15.25
C PHE A 401 22.00 -6.04 -16.15
N ARG A 402 23.13 -6.72 -16.35
CA ARG A 402 23.24 -7.96 -17.10
C ARG A 402 24.05 -8.97 -16.31
N GLY A 403 23.52 -10.16 -16.08
CA GLY A 403 24.18 -11.10 -15.22
C GLY A 403 23.69 -12.55 -15.36
N SER A 404 24.38 -13.44 -14.64
CA SER A 404 24.12 -14.87 -14.64
C SER A 404 23.08 -15.24 -13.59
N ALA A 405 22.05 -15.99 -13.96
CA ALA A 405 20.98 -16.42 -13.06
C ALA A 405 21.47 -17.40 -11.98
N LYS A 406 20.98 -17.21 -10.75
CA LYS A 406 21.03 -18.15 -9.63
C LYS A 406 19.61 -18.35 -9.13
N THR A 407 19.05 -19.54 -9.32
CA THR A 407 17.62 -19.81 -9.15
C THR A 407 17.31 -20.43 -7.80
N PHE A 408 16.25 -19.93 -7.15
CA PHE A 408 15.76 -20.39 -5.85
C PHE A 408 14.24 -20.56 -5.87
N ALA A 409 13.74 -21.61 -5.22
CA ALA A 409 12.31 -21.91 -5.18
C ALA A 409 11.56 -21.19 -4.03
N CYS A 410 12.28 -20.47 -3.15
CA CYS A 410 11.73 -19.69 -2.06
C CYS A 410 12.75 -18.65 -1.56
N GLU A 411 12.25 -17.70 -0.75
CA GLU A 411 13.07 -16.64 -0.10
C GLU A 411 14.15 -17.22 0.80
N GLU A 412 13.83 -18.26 1.57
CA GLU A 412 14.72 -18.84 2.57
C GLU A 412 15.99 -19.44 1.94
N ASP A 413 15.84 -20.14 0.82
CA ASP A 413 16.99 -20.74 0.10
C ASP A 413 17.89 -19.65 -0.48
N ALA A 414 17.30 -18.59 -1.06
CA ALA A 414 18.04 -17.44 -1.57
C ALA A 414 18.82 -16.74 -0.45
N LEU A 415 18.18 -16.50 0.70
CA LEU A 415 18.81 -15.88 1.87
C LEU A 415 20.00 -16.73 2.37
N GLN A 416 19.84 -18.05 2.47
CA GLN A 416 20.91 -18.95 2.88
C GLN A 416 22.09 -18.92 1.90
N ALA A 417 21.84 -18.87 0.59
CA ALA A 417 22.89 -18.77 -0.41
C ALA A 417 23.69 -17.46 -0.30
N ILE A 418 23.00 -16.32 -0.05
CA ILE A 418 23.64 -15.02 0.17
C ILE A 418 24.52 -15.07 1.43
N LEU A 419 23.99 -15.56 2.55
CA LEU A 419 24.71 -15.62 3.84
C LEU A 419 25.94 -16.55 3.79
N LYS A 420 25.90 -17.60 2.96
CA LYS A 420 27.01 -18.57 2.77
C LYS A 420 27.99 -18.17 1.67
N ASP A 421 27.95 -16.93 1.19
CA ASP A 421 28.84 -16.40 0.15
C ASP A 421 28.80 -17.19 -1.18
N GLN A 422 27.62 -17.76 -1.51
CA GLN A 422 27.41 -18.48 -2.76
C GLN A 422 26.96 -17.55 -3.90
N ILE A 423 26.67 -16.30 -3.58
CA ILE A 423 26.32 -15.25 -4.53
C ILE A 423 27.53 -14.35 -4.73
N VAL A 424 27.87 -14.08 -5.98
CA VAL A 424 29.03 -13.27 -6.36
C VAL A 424 28.62 -12.09 -7.25
N GLU A 425 29.53 -11.13 -7.40
CA GLU A 425 29.34 -9.99 -8.30
C GLU A 425 28.98 -10.46 -9.73
N GLY A 426 27.93 -9.90 -10.33
CA GLY A 426 27.42 -10.26 -11.65
C GLY A 426 26.29 -11.29 -11.61
N ASP A 427 25.91 -11.82 -10.45
CA ASP A 427 24.78 -12.74 -10.36
C ASP A 427 23.43 -12.01 -10.39
N VAL A 428 22.42 -12.65 -10.98
CA VAL A 428 21.00 -12.31 -10.86
C VAL A 428 20.32 -13.37 -10.00
N ILE A 429 19.90 -13.00 -8.80
CA ILE A 429 19.19 -13.86 -7.86
C ILE A 429 17.75 -13.97 -8.32
N VAL A 430 17.30 -15.15 -8.71
CA VAL A 430 15.95 -15.45 -9.22
C VAL A 430 15.17 -16.19 -8.14
N ILE A 431 14.21 -15.49 -7.48
CA ILE A 431 13.33 -16.11 -6.47
C ILE A 431 11.97 -16.33 -7.14
N ARG A 432 11.57 -17.57 -7.32
CA ARG A 432 10.36 -17.96 -8.04
C ARG A 432 9.39 -18.74 -7.16
N TYR A 433 8.13 -18.87 -7.62
CA TYR A 433 7.02 -19.49 -6.89
C TYR A 433 6.63 -18.74 -5.60
N GLU A 434 6.82 -17.43 -5.59
CA GLU A 434 6.36 -16.50 -4.56
C GLU A 434 5.28 -15.53 -5.08
N GLY A 435 4.74 -15.78 -6.28
CA GLY A 435 3.63 -15.05 -6.87
C GLY A 435 2.28 -15.34 -6.18
N PRO A 436 1.19 -14.68 -6.63
CA PRO A 436 -0.13 -14.77 -6.00
C PRO A 436 -0.66 -16.20 -5.82
N LYS A 437 -0.40 -17.09 -6.78
CA LYS A 437 -0.88 -18.49 -6.77
C LYS A 437 0.18 -19.45 -6.26
N GLY A 438 1.42 -19.32 -6.71
CA GLY A 438 2.51 -20.25 -6.38
C GLY A 438 3.05 -20.07 -4.96
N GLY A 439 3.13 -18.83 -4.49
CA GLY A 439 3.39 -18.46 -3.10
C GLY A 439 2.17 -17.73 -2.54
N PRO A 440 1.03 -18.43 -2.24
CA PRO A 440 -0.21 -17.76 -1.90
C PRO A 440 -0.02 -16.66 -0.86
N GLY A 441 -0.50 -15.44 -1.21
CA GLY A 441 -0.25 -14.23 -0.46
C GLY A 441 0.89 -13.38 -1.02
N MET A 442 1.61 -13.85 -2.06
CA MET A 442 2.62 -13.05 -2.78
C MET A 442 3.51 -12.26 -1.80
N ARG A 443 4.24 -12.99 -0.94
CA ARG A 443 4.93 -12.38 0.21
C ARG A 443 5.88 -11.26 -0.20
N GLU A 444 6.03 -10.31 0.70
CA GLU A 444 6.93 -9.18 0.57
C GLU A 444 8.27 -9.53 1.22
N MET A 445 9.35 -9.43 0.46
CA MET A 445 10.68 -9.84 0.88
C MET A 445 11.57 -8.63 1.19
N LEU A 446 12.29 -8.68 2.30
CA LEU A 446 13.30 -7.69 2.70
C LEU A 446 14.61 -8.37 3.12
N ALA A 447 14.54 -9.56 3.70
CA ALA A 447 15.71 -10.26 4.23
C ALA A 447 16.79 -10.53 3.16
N PRO A 448 16.48 -11.03 1.95
CA PRO A 448 17.49 -11.23 0.90
C PRO A 448 18.16 -9.93 0.48
N THR A 449 17.38 -8.85 0.28
CA THR A 449 17.92 -7.55 -0.16
C THR A 449 18.78 -6.90 0.92
N SER A 450 18.39 -6.99 2.17
CA SER A 450 19.20 -6.53 3.31
C SER A 450 20.50 -7.34 3.46
N ALA A 451 20.44 -8.66 3.26
CA ALA A 451 21.62 -9.51 3.28
C ALA A 451 22.60 -9.17 2.15
N VAL A 452 22.12 -8.92 0.94
CA VAL A 452 22.93 -8.46 -0.20
C VAL A 452 23.64 -7.14 0.14
N MET A 453 22.92 -6.17 0.73
CA MET A 453 23.51 -4.91 1.16
C MET A 453 24.56 -5.13 2.25
N GLY A 454 24.26 -5.96 3.25
CA GLY A 454 25.17 -6.33 4.34
C GLY A 454 26.46 -7.01 3.86
N LYS A 455 26.38 -7.80 2.79
CA LYS A 455 27.56 -8.44 2.16
C LYS A 455 28.35 -7.52 1.22
N GLY A 456 27.95 -6.24 1.09
CA GLY A 456 28.61 -5.29 0.18
C GLY A 456 28.38 -5.59 -1.31
N LEU A 457 27.34 -6.36 -1.63
CA LEU A 457 26.95 -6.72 -3.00
C LEU A 457 25.87 -5.79 -3.58
N GLY A 458 25.42 -4.80 -2.82
CA GLY A 458 24.44 -3.81 -3.31
C GLY A 458 24.94 -3.09 -4.56
N GLY A 459 24.20 -3.14 -5.65
CA GLY A 459 24.61 -2.61 -6.95
C GLY A 459 25.53 -3.51 -7.78
N LYS A 460 25.99 -4.65 -7.22
CA LYS A 460 26.82 -5.65 -7.90
C LYS A 460 26.06 -6.91 -8.31
N VAL A 461 24.88 -7.10 -7.76
CA VAL A 461 23.95 -8.18 -8.08
C VAL A 461 22.56 -7.61 -8.29
N ALA A 462 21.69 -8.34 -8.99
CA ALA A 462 20.28 -8.03 -9.11
C ALA A 462 19.42 -9.13 -8.47
N LEU A 463 18.19 -8.78 -8.09
CA LEU A 463 17.19 -9.74 -7.62
C LEU A 463 15.91 -9.59 -8.44
N ILE A 464 15.38 -10.71 -8.91
CA ILE A 464 14.11 -10.75 -9.64
C ILE A 464 13.15 -11.79 -9.03
N THR A 465 11.84 -11.52 -9.03
CA THR A 465 10.84 -12.41 -8.42
C THR A 465 9.44 -12.21 -8.98
N ASP A 466 8.63 -13.26 -8.97
CA ASP A 466 7.17 -13.19 -9.12
C ASP A 466 6.43 -12.77 -7.83
N GLY A 467 7.16 -12.72 -6.69
CA GLY A 467 6.71 -12.14 -5.43
C GLY A 467 6.87 -10.62 -5.38
N ARG A 468 7.04 -10.08 -4.16
CA ARG A 468 7.22 -8.63 -3.91
C ARG A 468 8.49 -8.37 -3.13
N PHE A 469 9.02 -7.16 -3.29
CA PHE A 469 10.03 -6.61 -2.40
C PHE A 469 9.45 -5.50 -1.52
N SER A 470 9.98 -5.37 -0.30
CA SER A 470 9.58 -4.34 0.64
C SER A 470 9.83 -2.93 0.10
N GLY A 471 8.99 -1.97 0.49
CA GLY A 471 9.17 -0.55 0.18
C GLY A 471 10.49 0.04 0.69
N GLY A 472 11.16 -0.62 1.67
CA GLY A 472 12.48 -0.25 2.18
C GLY A 472 13.67 -0.85 1.41
N THR A 473 13.44 -1.59 0.33
CA THR A 473 14.48 -2.28 -0.43
C THR A 473 15.33 -1.31 -1.27
N HIS A 474 16.62 -1.61 -1.39
CA HIS A 474 17.61 -0.91 -2.21
C HIS A 474 18.26 -1.87 -3.23
N GLY A 475 18.82 -1.29 -4.32
CA GLY A 475 19.53 -2.03 -5.37
C GLY A 475 18.67 -2.36 -6.59
N PHE A 476 19.24 -3.13 -7.52
CA PHE A 476 18.52 -3.63 -8.69
C PHE A 476 17.52 -4.71 -8.29
N VAL A 477 16.26 -4.32 -8.05
CA VAL A 477 15.20 -5.26 -7.64
C VAL A 477 13.99 -5.12 -8.56
N VAL A 478 13.53 -6.26 -9.08
CA VAL A 478 12.36 -6.38 -9.95
C VAL A 478 11.40 -7.40 -9.37
N GLY A 479 10.24 -6.95 -8.95
CA GLY A 479 9.17 -7.80 -8.45
C GLY A 479 7.95 -7.83 -9.35
N HIS A 480 6.90 -8.52 -8.89
CA HIS A 480 5.62 -8.62 -9.59
C HIS A 480 5.76 -9.15 -11.03
N ILE A 481 6.75 -10.02 -11.30
CA ILE A 481 6.95 -10.57 -12.64
C ILE A 481 5.74 -11.40 -13.02
N THR A 482 5.15 -11.08 -14.15
CA THR A 482 3.93 -11.72 -14.66
C THR A 482 4.05 -12.09 -16.14
N PRO A 483 3.60 -13.30 -16.51
CA PRO A 483 2.97 -14.36 -15.67
C PRO A 483 3.92 -14.93 -14.62
N GLU A 484 3.38 -15.28 -13.43
CA GLU A 484 4.17 -15.90 -12.36
C GLU A 484 4.67 -17.31 -12.73
N ALA A 485 5.75 -17.77 -12.11
CA ALA A 485 6.34 -19.08 -12.36
C ALA A 485 5.33 -20.24 -12.20
N TYR A 486 4.47 -20.17 -11.18
CA TYR A 486 3.48 -21.22 -10.87
C TYR A 486 2.45 -21.43 -11.99
N THR A 487 2.18 -20.42 -12.80
CA THR A 487 1.24 -20.51 -13.94
C THR A 487 1.93 -20.74 -15.28
N GLY A 488 3.22 -21.06 -15.28
CA GLY A 488 3.99 -21.32 -16.51
C GLY A 488 4.63 -20.07 -17.11
N GLY A 489 4.79 -19.00 -16.33
CA GLY A 489 5.61 -17.86 -16.74
C GLY A 489 7.07 -18.25 -16.96
N ALA A 490 7.77 -17.55 -17.85
CA ALA A 490 9.15 -17.87 -18.22
C ALA A 490 10.14 -17.88 -17.04
N LEU A 491 9.80 -17.23 -15.92
CA LEU A 491 10.58 -17.30 -14.67
C LEU A 491 10.73 -18.75 -14.18
N ALA A 492 9.74 -19.63 -14.45
CA ALA A 492 9.74 -21.03 -14.03
C ALA A 492 10.86 -21.87 -14.70
N ILE A 493 11.31 -21.46 -15.89
CA ILE A 493 12.20 -22.26 -16.73
C ILE A 493 13.63 -21.70 -16.81
N ILE A 494 13.94 -20.66 -16.03
CA ILE A 494 15.31 -20.16 -15.91
C ILE A 494 16.16 -21.23 -15.23
N GLU A 495 17.36 -21.47 -15.76
CA GLU A 495 18.37 -22.36 -15.21
C GLU A 495 19.57 -21.55 -14.69
N ASP A 496 20.32 -22.14 -13.73
CA ASP A 496 21.53 -21.52 -13.22
C ASP A 496 22.54 -21.33 -14.37
N GLY A 497 23.07 -20.13 -14.48
CA GLY A 497 23.99 -19.76 -15.55
C GLY A 497 23.34 -19.09 -16.77
N ASP A 498 22.01 -19.12 -16.89
CA ASP A 498 21.31 -18.35 -17.93
C ASP A 498 21.58 -16.85 -17.75
N GLU A 499 21.68 -16.13 -18.86
CA GLU A 499 21.90 -14.69 -18.81
C GLU A 499 20.58 -13.93 -18.75
N VAL A 500 20.47 -12.99 -17.80
CA VAL A 500 19.31 -12.12 -17.62
C VAL A 500 19.71 -10.67 -17.85
N LEU A 501 18.91 -9.93 -18.62
CA LEU A 501 19.01 -8.48 -18.85
C LEU A 501 17.87 -7.74 -18.17
N ILE A 502 18.23 -6.76 -17.34
CA ILE A 502 17.33 -5.75 -16.77
C ILE A 502 17.75 -4.41 -17.37
N ASP A 503 16.87 -3.77 -18.14
CA ASP A 503 17.14 -2.49 -18.78
C ASP A 503 16.00 -1.52 -18.47
N ALA A 504 16.25 -0.60 -17.53
CA ALA A 504 15.29 0.42 -17.11
C ALA A 504 15.27 1.65 -18.06
N GLU A 505 16.22 1.79 -18.99
CA GLU A 505 16.17 2.83 -20.01
C GLU A 505 15.12 2.51 -21.06
N THR A 506 15.09 1.27 -21.51
CA THR A 506 14.15 0.78 -22.53
C THR A 506 12.98 -0.01 -21.94
N ASN A 507 12.89 -0.10 -20.60
CA ASN A 507 11.87 -0.85 -19.86
C ASN A 507 11.79 -2.34 -20.24
N ARG A 508 12.93 -3.03 -20.33
CA ARG A 508 13.02 -4.44 -20.71
C ARG A 508 13.49 -5.34 -19.58
N LEU A 509 12.91 -6.55 -19.55
CA LEU A 509 13.32 -7.66 -18.69
C LEU A 509 13.36 -8.93 -19.55
N GLU A 510 14.56 -9.42 -19.84
CA GLU A 510 14.78 -10.47 -20.82
C GLU A 510 15.65 -11.62 -20.30
N LEU A 511 15.24 -12.82 -20.62
CA LEU A 511 16.08 -14.02 -20.58
C LEU A 511 16.82 -14.09 -21.92
N ILE A 512 18.15 -14.03 -21.89
CA ILE A 512 18.99 -14.04 -23.09
C ILE A 512 19.36 -15.49 -23.41
N VAL A 513 18.38 -16.21 -23.88
CA VAL A 513 18.46 -17.61 -24.30
C VAL A 513 17.70 -17.74 -25.62
N ASP A 514 18.12 -18.64 -26.50
CA ASP A 514 17.44 -18.86 -27.79
C ASP A 514 15.96 -19.20 -27.58
N GLU A 515 15.09 -18.60 -28.37
CA GLU A 515 13.64 -18.78 -28.29
C GLU A 515 13.20 -20.25 -28.44
N SER A 516 13.93 -21.03 -29.20
CA SER A 516 13.72 -22.48 -29.32
C SER A 516 13.96 -23.22 -28.00
N ILE A 517 14.97 -22.82 -27.23
CA ILE A 517 15.29 -23.39 -25.92
C ILE A 517 14.23 -22.98 -24.90
N ILE A 518 13.80 -21.71 -24.91
CA ILE A 518 12.71 -21.22 -24.06
C ILE A 518 11.44 -22.05 -24.33
N SER A 519 11.08 -22.22 -25.60
CA SER A 519 9.92 -22.99 -26.01
C SER A 519 10.02 -24.46 -25.62
N GLU A 520 11.18 -25.07 -25.76
CA GLU A 520 11.44 -26.47 -25.34
C GLU A 520 11.29 -26.61 -23.81
N ARG A 521 11.92 -25.72 -23.01
CA ARG A 521 11.84 -25.75 -21.56
C ARG A 521 10.41 -25.54 -21.08
N LEU A 522 9.65 -24.61 -21.69
CA LEU A 522 8.22 -24.38 -21.37
C LEU A 522 7.37 -25.61 -21.71
N SER A 523 7.64 -26.31 -22.83
CA SER A 523 6.90 -27.51 -23.20
C SER A 523 7.15 -28.69 -22.24
N ASN A 524 8.31 -28.74 -21.60
CA ASN A 524 8.70 -29.77 -20.64
C ASN A 524 8.31 -29.39 -19.19
N TRP A 525 7.91 -28.14 -18.96
CA TRP A 525 7.50 -27.68 -17.62
C TRP A 525 6.13 -28.24 -17.25
N SER A 526 5.96 -28.58 -15.98
CA SER A 526 4.66 -28.95 -15.40
C SER A 526 4.40 -28.18 -14.13
N GLN A 527 3.14 -27.78 -13.94
CA GLN A 527 2.73 -27.04 -12.76
C GLN A 527 2.98 -27.85 -11.49
N PRO A 528 3.67 -27.27 -10.50
CA PRO A 528 3.86 -27.92 -9.21
C PRO A 528 2.54 -28.10 -8.45
N GLU A 529 2.50 -29.05 -7.50
CA GLU A 529 1.37 -29.18 -6.58
C GLU A 529 1.20 -27.92 -5.72
N PRO A 530 -0.04 -27.55 -5.37
CA PRO A 530 -0.28 -26.39 -4.53
C PRO A 530 0.39 -26.52 -3.16
N LYS A 531 1.10 -25.47 -2.72
CA LYS A 531 1.75 -25.44 -1.39
C LYS A 531 0.74 -25.58 -0.24
N TYR A 532 -0.51 -25.14 -0.43
CA TYR A 532 -1.57 -25.17 0.58
C TYR A 532 -2.86 -25.73 0.00
N THR A 533 -3.47 -26.71 0.70
CA THR A 533 -4.72 -27.36 0.28
C THR A 533 -5.93 -26.96 1.11
N LYS A 534 -5.74 -26.27 2.25
CA LYS A 534 -6.79 -25.83 3.17
C LYS A 534 -6.47 -24.45 3.76
N GLY A 535 -7.49 -23.80 4.31
CA GLY A 535 -7.34 -22.52 4.99
C GLY A 535 -7.36 -21.32 4.04
N VAL A 536 -7.02 -20.15 4.60
CA VAL A 536 -7.12 -18.88 3.88
C VAL A 536 -6.11 -18.78 2.72
N LEU A 537 -4.90 -19.31 2.90
CA LEU A 537 -3.88 -19.31 1.84
C LEU A 537 -4.31 -20.18 0.65
N ALA A 538 -4.94 -21.33 0.90
CA ALA A 538 -5.47 -22.18 -0.19
C ALA A 538 -6.63 -21.50 -0.92
N LYS A 539 -7.52 -20.80 -0.21
CA LYS A 539 -8.59 -20.00 -0.84
C LYS A 539 -8.00 -18.91 -1.71
N TYR A 540 -7.05 -18.15 -1.18
CA TYR A 540 -6.39 -17.06 -1.88
C TYR A 540 -5.68 -17.58 -3.15
N GLY A 541 -4.79 -18.57 -3.04
CA GLY A 541 -4.06 -19.11 -4.19
C GLY A 541 -4.96 -19.68 -5.28
N LYS A 542 -6.14 -20.21 -4.92
CA LYS A 542 -7.13 -20.70 -5.88
C LYS A 542 -7.84 -19.56 -6.64
N LEU A 543 -8.16 -18.46 -5.95
CA LEU A 543 -8.97 -17.36 -6.48
C LEU A 543 -8.11 -16.23 -7.05
N ALA A 544 -6.90 -16.02 -6.51
CA ALA A 544 -6.06 -14.88 -6.87
C ALA A 544 -5.85 -14.75 -8.38
N GLN A 545 -6.01 -13.54 -8.86
CA GLN A 545 -5.64 -13.16 -10.23
C GLN A 545 -4.14 -12.83 -10.33
N SER A 546 -3.66 -12.57 -11.56
CA SER A 546 -2.29 -12.12 -11.83
C SER A 546 -1.96 -10.84 -11.05
N ALA A 547 -0.68 -10.65 -10.69
CA ALA A 547 -0.22 -9.42 -10.08
C ALA A 547 -0.41 -8.20 -10.99
N SER A 548 -0.39 -8.38 -12.32
CA SER A 548 -0.74 -7.33 -13.31
C SER A 548 -2.19 -6.84 -13.19
N ARG A 549 -3.03 -7.61 -12.50
CA ARG A 549 -4.43 -7.28 -12.17
C ARG A 549 -4.65 -7.03 -10.68
N GLY A 550 -3.59 -6.67 -9.93
CA GLY A 550 -3.71 -6.35 -8.51
C GLY A 550 -3.76 -7.55 -7.57
N ALA A 551 -3.57 -8.78 -8.06
CA ALA A 551 -3.61 -10.02 -7.26
C ALA A 551 -4.88 -10.12 -6.37
N ILE A 552 -6.03 -9.73 -6.91
CA ILE A 552 -7.35 -9.75 -6.28
C ILE A 552 -7.97 -11.16 -6.31
N THR A 553 -9.01 -11.38 -5.52
CA THR A 553 -9.71 -12.68 -5.43
C THR A 553 -11.12 -12.65 -6.05
N GLU A 554 -11.37 -11.75 -6.98
CA GLU A 554 -12.65 -11.58 -7.70
C GLU A 554 -12.56 -12.02 -9.15
#